data_b556b28ed7f90f1171febc3e64316017
#
_entry.id   b556b28ed7f90f1171febc3e64316017
#
_cell.length_a   1.000
_cell.length_b   1.000
_cell.length_c   1.000
_cell.angle_alpha   90.00
_cell.angle_beta   90.00
_cell.angle_gamma   90.00
#
_symmetry.space_group_name_H-M   'P 1'
#
loop_
_entity.id
_entity.type
_entity.pdbx_description
1 polymer ?
#
loop_
_entity_poly.entity_id
_entity_poly.type
_entity_poly.pdbx_seq_one_letter_code
_entity_poly.pdbx_strand_id
1 'polypeptide(L)'
;MAQFLKYLVQLVLSPGKGWDALAEEQPQAEALMHRGLLPLLALTSLSEFAALFWEQGLKFGTVLIRAVVDFGAYFVTVYIARLVFDIYVGRFTAGQPDRERVAVLTVMAVGIMIAIQLIDNILPWNLVLLRFLPLYAVLVLYKSSSYMDVPTSREMNYMIMATLATVVTPLVIYYF
;
A
#
# COMPACT_ATOMS: atom_id res chain seq x y z
N MET A 1 13.51 7.55 -4.32
CA MET A 1 13.49 6.14 -3.86
C MET A 1 13.96 6.00 -2.41
N ALA A 2 15.16 6.40 -2.03
CA ALA A 2 15.68 6.20 -0.66
C ALA A 2 14.79 6.79 0.44
N GLN A 3 14.31 8.02 0.28
CA GLN A 3 13.44 8.67 1.27
C GLN A 3 12.08 7.94 1.42
N PHE A 4 11.48 7.52 0.30
CA PHE A 4 10.24 6.73 0.32
C PHE A 4 10.44 5.40 1.06
N LEU A 5 11.52 4.67 0.75
CA LEU A 5 11.83 3.42 1.44
C LEU A 5 12.11 3.63 2.94
N LYS A 6 12.77 4.74 3.32
CA LYS A 6 12.95 5.12 4.73
C LYS A 6 11.60 5.18 5.46
N TYR A 7 10.64 5.93 4.91
CA TYR A 7 9.30 6.04 5.50
C TYR A 7 8.56 4.71 5.53
N LEU A 8 8.63 3.94 4.43
CA LEU A 8 7.97 2.65 4.34
C LEU A 8 8.50 1.67 5.37
N VAL A 9 9.81 1.57 5.52
CA VAL A 9 10.45 0.72 6.54
C VAL A 9 10.08 1.22 7.95
N GLN A 10 10.05 2.52 8.19
CA GLN A 10 9.67 3.08 9.47
C GLN A 10 8.20 2.80 9.80
N LEU A 11 7.30 2.89 8.83
CA LEU A 11 5.88 2.52 8.98
C LEU A 11 5.71 1.03 9.30
N VAL A 12 6.50 0.17 8.66
CA VAL A 12 6.46 -1.27 8.93
C VAL A 12 7.05 -1.62 10.28
N LEU A 13 8.17 -1.02 10.69
CA LEU A 13 8.81 -1.36 11.97
C LEU A 13 8.14 -0.68 13.17
N SER A 14 7.61 0.51 13.01
CA SER A 14 6.98 1.31 14.09
C SER A 14 5.88 2.20 13.51
N PRO A 15 4.66 1.66 13.28
CA PRO A 15 3.59 2.38 12.59
C PRO A 15 3.28 3.76 13.19
N GLY A 16 3.17 3.88 14.51
CA GLY A 16 2.91 5.16 15.16
C GLY A 16 3.98 6.20 14.84
N LYS A 17 5.25 5.88 15.14
CA LYS A 17 6.38 6.80 14.84
C LYS A 17 6.54 7.08 13.34
N GLY A 18 6.18 6.13 12.48
CA GLY A 18 6.22 6.33 11.03
C GLY A 18 5.22 7.38 10.56
N TRP A 19 3.99 7.34 11.07
CA TRP A 19 2.99 8.35 10.77
C TRP A 19 3.31 9.71 11.40
N ASP A 20 3.87 9.74 12.62
CA ASP A 20 4.33 10.98 13.27
C ASP A 20 5.44 11.65 12.45
N ALA A 21 6.43 10.89 11.96
CA ALA A 21 7.49 11.40 11.11
C ALA A 21 6.96 11.98 9.78
N LEU A 22 5.95 11.34 9.17
CA LEU A 22 5.30 11.87 7.97
C LEU A 22 4.51 13.16 8.26
N ALA A 23 3.93 13.29 9.46
CA ALA A 23 3.25 14.52 9.89
C ALA A 23 4.22 15.67 10.12
N GLU A 24 5.41 15.39 10.66
CA GLU A 24 6.46 16.41 10.92
C GLU A 24 7.19 16.82 9.64
N GLU A 25 7.65 15.84 8.83
CA GLU A 25 8.46 16.11 7.65
C GLU A 25 7.64 16.60 6.45
N GLN A 26 6.33 16.38 6.43
CA GLN A 26 5.36 16.79 5.39
C GLN A 26 5.90 16.60 3.95
N PRO A 27 6.29 15.39 3.56
CA PRO A 27 6.85 15.14 2.25
C PRO A 27 5.81 15.37 1.15
N GLN A 28 6.27 15.82 -0.03
CA GLN A 28 5.40 15.98 -1.19
C GLN A 28 4.95 14.62 -1.73
N ALA A 29 3.63 14.41 -1.82
CA ALA A 29 3.04 13.16 -2.30
C ALA A 29 3.45 12.83 -3.74
N GLU A 30 3.57 13.85 -4.59
CA GLU A 30 4.02 13.68 -5.97
C GLU A 30 5.45 13.11 -6.04
N ALA A 31 6.35 13.62 -5.21
CA ALA A 31 7.71 13.12 -5.12
C ALA A 31 7.76 11.67 -4.60
N LEU A 32 6.92 11.34 -3.60
CA LEU A 32 6.79 9.97 -3.10
C LEU A 32 6.20 9.03 -4.16
N MET A 33 5.20 9.49 -4.93
CA MET A 33 4.60 8.73 -6.02
C MET A 33 5.63 8.41 -7.10
N HIS A 34 6.23 9.45 -7.72
CA HIS A 34 7.07 9.28 -8.90
C HIS A 34 8.46 8.69 -8.57
N ARG A 35 9.05 9.08 -7.45
CA ARG A 35 10.41 8.63 -7.07
C ARG A 35 10.43 7.45 -6.10
N GLY A 36 9.26 7.02 -5.63
CA GLY A 36 9.10 5.93 -4.66
C GLY A 36 8.15 4.85 -5.12
N LEU A 37 6.85 5.14 -5.13
CA LEU A 37 5.80 4.16 -5.35
C LEU A 37 5.87 3.53 -6.75
N LEU A 38 5.95 4.33 -7.82
CA LEU A 38 5.99 3.81 -9.19
C LEU A 38 7.23 2.95 -9.46
N PRO A 39 8.45 3.34 -9.06
CA PRO A 39 9.61 2.45 -9.16
C PRO A 39 9.47 1.17 -8.33
N LEU A 40 8.89 1.24 -7.12
CA LEU A 40 8.63 0.05 -6.31
C LEU A 40 7.62 -0.86 -7.00
N LEU A 41 6.54 -0.32 -7.54
CA LEU A 41 5.53 -1.06 -8.29
C LEU A 41 6.15 -1.77 -9.52
N ALA A 42 6.97 -1.07 -10.30
CA ALA A 42 7.66 -1.67 -11.43
C ALA A 42 8.59 -2.82 -10.99
N LEU A 43 9.32 -2.63 -9.88
CA LEU A 43 10.18 -3.68 -9.32
C LEU A 43 9.35 -4.89 -8.86
N THR A 44 8.22 -4.66 -8.19
CA THR A 44 7.32 -5.72 -7.72
C THR A 44 6.77 -6.52 -8.88
N SER A 45 6.27 -5.86 -9.93
CA SER A 45 5.77 -6.56 -11.12
C SER A 45 6.86 -7.33 -11.85
N LEU A 46 8.10 -6.80 -11.91
CA LEU A 46 9.24 -7.53 -12.45
C LEU A 46 9.66 -8.72 -11.56
N SER A 47 9.42 -8.66 -10.25
CA SER A 47 9.74 -9.76 -9.35
C SER A 47 8.92 -11.03 -9.59
N GLU A 48 7.78 -10.94 -10.29
CA GLU A 48 7.03 -12.11 -10.77
C GLU A 48 7.90 -13.09 -11.58
N PHE A 49 8.89 -12.56 -12.31
CA PHE A 49 9.82 -13.40 -13.07
C PHE A 49 10.72 -14.27 -12.18
N ALA A 50 10.82 -13.98 -10.90
CA ALA A 50 11.52 -14.82 -9.95
C ALA A 50 10.89 -16.23 -9.86
N ALA A 51 9.58 -16.34 -10.03
CA ALA A 51 8.87 -17.64 -10.04
C ALA A 51 9.41 -18.64 -11.08
N LEU A 52 10.02 -18.18 -12.17
CA LEU A 52 10.63 -19.05 -13.17
C LEU A 52 11.80 -19.87 -12.62
N PHE A 53 12.41 -19.47 -11.51
CA PHE A 53 13.55 -20.20 -10.91
C PHE A 53 13.12 -21.37 -10.03
N TRP A 54 11.86 -21.37 -9.54
CA TRP A 54 11.40 -22.42 -8.60
C TRP A 54 10.07 -23.08 -8.94
N GLU A 55 9.20 -22.45 -9.77
CA GLU A 55 7.98 -23.09 -10.25
C GLU A 55 8.26 -23.93 -11.51
N GLN A 56 8.38 -25.26 -11.35
CA GLN A 56 8.62 -26.16 -12.48
C GLN A 56 7.44 -26.15 -13.46
N GLY A 57 7.74 -25.98 -14.75
CA GLY A 57 6.73 -25.97 -15.81
C GLY A 57 6.01 -24.64 -16.03
N LEU A 58 6.38 -23.59 -15.30
CA LEU A 58 5.83 -22.26 -15.51
C LEU A 58 6.32 -21.68 -16.84
N LYS A 59 5.38 -21.22 -17.68
CA LYS A 59 5.71 -20.65 -18.99
C LYS A 59 5.97 -19.14 -18.85
N PHE A 60 6.97 -18.65 -19.59
CA PHE A 60 7.30 -17.21 -19.63
C PHE A 60 6.09 -16.31 -19.91
N GLY A 61 5.22 -16.70 -20.87
CA GLY A 61 4.02 -15.94 -21.18
C GLY A 61 3.04 -15.83 -19.99
N THR A 62 2.93 -16.87 -19.18
CA THR A 62 2.09 -16.83 -17.97
C THR A 62 2.64 -15.83 -16.95
N VAL A 63 3.95 -15.81 -16.75
CA VAL A 63 4.60 -14.86 -15.83
C VAL A 63 4.47 -13.43 -16.33
N LEU A 64 4.61 -13.23 -17.63
CA LEU A 64 4.43 -11.91 -18.23
C LEU A 64 3.00 -11.37 -17.99
N ILE A 65 1.98 -12.23 -18.16
CA ILE A 65 0.59 -11.87 -17.88
C ILE A 65 0.42 -11.53 -16.39
N ARG A 66 0.95 -12.36 -15.47
CA ARG A 66 0.91 -12.08 -14.02
C ARG A 66 1.53 -10.72 -13.71
N ALA A 67 2.72 -10.43 -14.23
CA ALA A 67 3.41 -9.15 -14.03
C ALA A 67 2.61 -7.94 -14.52
N VAL A 68 1.95 -8.06 -15.70
CA VAL A 68 1.11 -6.99 -16.24
C VAL A 68 -0.16 -6.80 -15.41
N VAL A 69 -0.79 -7.89 -14.99
CA VAL A 69 -1.99 -7.85 -14.13
C VAL A 69 -1.65 -7.24 -12.77
N ASP A 70 -0.54 -7.65 -12.17
CA ASP A 70 -0.07 -7.14 -10.88
C ASP A 70 0.21 -5.63 -10.95
N PHE A 71 0.95 -5.19 -11.97
CA PHE A 71 1.16 -3.77 -12.23
C PHE A 71 -0.16 -3.01 -12.36
N GLY A 72 -1.07 -3.51 -13.21
CA GLY A 72 -2.36 -2.88 -13.47
C GLY A 72 -3.23 -2.81 -12.23
N ALA A 73 -3.29 -3.89 -11.44
CA ALA A 73 -4.09 -3.97 -10.22
C ALA A 73 -3.67 -2.92 -9.20
N TYR A 74 -2.37 -2.82 -8.90
CA TYR A 74 -1.89 -1.82 -7.96
C TYR A 74 -1.93 -0.40 -8.50
N PHE A 75 -1.67 -0.21 -9.80
CA PHE A 75 -1.82 1.09 -10.44
C PHE A 75 -3.26 1.62 -10.31
N VAL A 76 -4.24 0.79 -10.63
CA VAL A 76 -5.67 1.13 -10.48
C VAL A 76 -6.04 1.34 -9.01
N THR A 77 -5.49 0.52 -8.10
CA THR A 77 -5.72 0.65 -6.65
C THR A 77 -5.31 2.03 -6.12
N VAL A 78 -4.20 2.61 -6.61
CA VAL A 78 -3.78 3.97 -6.19
C VAL A 78 -4.89 4.99 -6.51
N TYR A 79 -5.47 4.92 -7.71
CA TYR A 79 -6.52 5.86 -8.11
C TYR A 79 -7.83 5.62 -7.35
N ILE A 80 -8.23 4.36 -7.17
CA ILE A 80 -9.43 4.02 -6.39
C ILE A 80 -9.25 4.44 -4.93
N ALA A 81 -8.12 4.13 -4.31
CA ALA A 81 -7.84 4.52 -2.93
C ALA A 81 -7.84 6.04 -2.79
N ARG A 82 -7.20 6.76 -3.73
CA ARG A 82 -7.22 8.22 -3.75
C ARG A 82 -8.64 8.77 -3.83
N LEU A 83 -9.46 8.26 -4.76
CA LEU A 83 -10.84 8.68 -4.93
C LEU A 83 -11.66 8.43 -3.66
N VAL A 84 -11.53 7.24 -3.06
CA VAL A 84 -12.24 6.88 -1.83
C VAL A 84 -11.82 7.79 -0.68
N PHE A 85 -10.54 8.04 -0.50
CA PHE A 85 -10.06 8.93 0.55
C PHE A 85 -10.51 10.38 0.32
N ASP A 86 -10.43 10.92 -0.89
CA ASP A 86 -10.85 12.28 -1.20
C ASP A 86 -12.36 12.50 -0.92
N ILE A 87 -13.19 11.46 -1.18
CA ILE A 87 -14.65 11.56 -0.95
C ILE A 87 -15.04 11.33 0.51
N TYR A 88 -14.42 10.35 1.16
CA TYR A 88 -14.94 9.83 2.43
C TYR A 88 -14.14 10.23 3.66
N VAL A 89 -12.83 10.51 3.54
CA VAL A 89 -11.99 10.76 4.71
C VAL A 89 -12.46 11.97 5.53
N GLY A 90 -12.95 13.02 4.86
CA GLY A 90 -13.50 14.20 5.51
C GLY A 90 -14.73 13.96 6.39
N ARG A 91 -15.40 12.79 6.26
CA ARG A 91 -16.52 12.39 7.14
C ARG A 91 -16.03 11.86 8.49
N PHE A 92 -14.77 11.45 8.56
CA PHE A 92 -14.19 10.83 9.74
C PHE A 92 -13.26 11.79 10.50
N THR A 93 -12.67 12.76 9.82
CA THR A 93 -11.74 13.75 10.41
C THR A 93 -12.47 14.83 11.19
N ALA A 94 -11.77 15.53 12.08
CA ALA A 94 -12.32 16.64 12.88
C ALA A 94 -12.52 17.93 12.06
N GLY A 95 -11.93 18.01 10.85
CA GLY A 95 -12.01 19.14 9.93
C GLY A 95 -11.85 18.70 8.48
N GLN A 96 -11.75 19.64 7.55
CA GLN A 96 -11.40 19.30 6.17
C GLN A 96 -9.95 18.84 6.11
N PRO A 97 -9.70 17.59 5.68
CA PRO A 97 -8.34 17.07 5.59
C PRO A 97 -7.56 17.80 4.51
N ASP A 98 -6.29 18.06 4.77
CA ASP A 98 -5.37 18.57 3.77
C ASP A 98 -5.22 17.54 2.63
N ARG A 99 -5.40 17.99 1.40
CA ARG A 99 -5.30 17.17 0.19
C ARG A 99 -3.94 16.51 0.05
N GLU A 100 -2.89 17.20 0.50
CA GLU A 100 -1.54 16.64 0.45
C GLU A 100 -1.38 15.49 1.46
N ARG A 101 -1.90 15.65 2.68
CA ARG A 101 -1.93 14.56 3.68
C ARG A 101 -2.68 13.33 3.17
N VAL A 102 -3.83 13.54 2.52
CA VAL A 102 -4.61 12.45 1.90
C VAL A 102 -3.81 11.76 0.79
N ALA A 103 -3.07 12.53 -0.01
CA ALA A 103 -2.22 11.97 -1.06
C ALA A 103 -1.06 11.15 -0.48
N VAL A 104 -0.37 11.66 0.53
CA VAL A 104 0.71 10.94 1.23
C VAL A 104 0.17 9.65 1.86
N LEU A 105 -0.98 9.72 2.56
CA LEU A 105 -1.65 8.55 3.11
C LEU A 105 -1.87 7.48 2.03
N THR A 106 -2.45 7.87 0.88
CA THR A 106 -2.73 6.95 -0.23
C THR A 106 -1.46 6.28 -0.73
N VAL A 107 -0.42 7.08 -1.01
CA VAL A 107 0.87 6.59 -1.55
C VAL A 107 1.54 5.63 -0.56
N MET A 108 1.55 5.95 0.73
CA MET A 108 2.19 5.10 1.74
C MET A 108 1.37 3.83 2.02
N ALA A 109 0.04 3.95 2.09
CA ALA A 109 -0.85 2.80 2.33
C ALA A 109 -0.75 1.76 1.20
N VAL A 110 -0.83 2.19 -0.07
CA VAL A 110 -0.67 1.30 -1.22
C VAL A 110 0.78 0.81 -1.33
N GLY A 111 1.76 1.65 -0.99
CA GLY A 111 3.17 1.28 -0.96
C GLY A 111 3.48 0.12 -0.02
N ILE A 112 2.82 0.03 1.14
CA ILE A 112 2.93 -1.11 2.06
C ILE A 112 2.43 -2.39 1.39
N MET A 113 1.28 -2.34 0.72
CA MET A 113 0.73 -3.51 0.01
C MET A 113 1.64 -3.98 -1.12
N ILE A 114 2.20 -3.04 -1.91
CA ILE A 114 3.16 -3.36 -2.97
C ILE A 114 4.44 -3.99 -2.40
N ALA A 115 4.92 -3.49 -1.25
CA ALA A 115 6.09 -4.08 -0.59
C ALA A 115 5.81 -5.51 -0.06
N ILE A 116 4.61 -5.77 0.45
CA ILE A 116 4.17 -7.12 0.84
C ILE A 116 4.16 -8.05 -0.38
N GLN A 117 3.60 -7.59 -1.50
CA GLN A 117 3.58 -8.36 -2.75
C GLN A 117 5.00 -8.64 -3.27
N LEU A 118 5.91 -7.66 -3.20
CA LEU A 118 7.31 -7.87 -3.58
C LEU A 118 7.97 -8.99 -2.75
N ILE A 119 7.71 -9.01 -1.45
CA ILE A 119 8.22 -10.05 -0.55
C ILE A 119 7.65 -11.42 -0.92
N ASP A 120 6.35 -11.49 -1.19
CA ASP A 120 5.66 -12.73 -1.57
C ASP A 120 6.19 -13.28 -2.91
N ASN A 121 6.42 -12.42 -3.89
CA ASN A 121 6.97 -12.81 -5.20
C ASN A 121 8.42 -13.33 -5.14
N ILE A 122 9.25 -12.76 -4.26
CA ILE A 122 10.67 -13.12 -4.15
C ILE A 122 10.89 -14.38 -3.32
N LEU A 123 10.05 -14.63 -2.32
CA LEU A 123 10.23 -15.79 -1.45
C LEU A 123 9.69 -17.06 -2.10
N PRO A 124 10.54 -18.10 -2.32
CA PRO A 124 10.15 -19.32 -3.03
C PRO A 124 9.23 -20.23 -2.22
N TRP A 125 8.76 -19.79 -1.08
CA TRP A 125 8.13 -20.65 -0.10
C TRP A 125 6.73 -20.14 0.19
N ASN A 126 5.75 -21.03 0.07
CA ASN A 126 4.39 -20.85 0.59
C ASN A 126 4.42 -20.79 2.13
N LEU A 127 5.13 -19.82 2.68
CA LEU A 127 5.09 -19.56 4.11
C LEU A 127 3.70 -19.05 4.44
N VAL A 128 2.91 -19.89 5.10
CA VAL A 128 1.56 -19.54 5.58
C VAL A 128 1.56 -18.22 6.32
N LEU A 129 2.66 -17.88 6.98
CA LEU A 129 2.84 -16.60 7.69
C LEU A 129 2.75 -15.38 6.76
N LEU A 130 3.22 -15.45 5.51
CA LEU A 130 3.16 -14.33 4.56
C LEU A 130 1.72 -13.96 4.19
N ARG A 131 0.81 -14.92 4.20
CA ARG A 131 -0.62 -14.69 3.96
C ARG A 131 -1.29 -13.81 5.02
N PHE A 132 -0.66 -13.65 6.19
CA PHE A 132 -1.13 -12.76 7.25
C PHE A 132 -0.54 -11.35 7.16
N LEU A 133 0.45 -11.08 6.29
CA LEU A 133 1.02 -9.76 6.12
C LEU A 133 -0.01 -8.68 5.74
N PRO A 134 -1.03 -8.94 4.90
CA PRO A 134 -2.10 -7.95 4.67
C PRO A 134 -2.85 -7.54 5.94
N LEU A 135 -3.00 -8.43 6.94
CA LEU A 135 -3.57 -8.08 8.23
C LEU A 135 -2.67 -7.10 9.00
N TYR A 136 -1.36 -7.23 8.84
CA TYR A 136 -0.43 -6.25 9.42
C TYR A 136 -0.58 -4.87 8.74
N ALA A 137 -0.82 -4.82 7.43
CA ALA A 137 -1.12 -3.57 6.73
C ALA A 137 -2.36 -2.87 7.32
N VAL A 138 -3.40 -3.63 7.71
CA VAL A 138 -4.59 -3.08 8.40
C VAL A 138 -4.20 -2.42 9.73
N LEU A 139 -3.29 -3.02 10.49
CA LEU A 139 -2.80 -2.44 11.74
C LEU A 139 -2.03 -1.12 11.49
N VAL A 140 -1.21 -1.08 10.45
CA VAL A 140 -0.49 0.15 10.05
C VAL A 140 -1.48 1.24 9.64
N LEU A 141 -2.52 0.88 8.89
CA LEU A 141 -3.61 1.78 8.51
C LEU A 141 -4.43 2.27 9.71
N TYR A 142 -4.69 1.41 10.69
CA TYR A 142 -5.34 1.84 11.93
C TYR A 142 -4.56 2.97 12.61
N LYS A 143 -3.23 2.87 12.67
CA LYS A 143 -2.37 3.91 13.23
C LYS A 143 -2.35 5.21 12.41
N SER A 144 -2.76 5.19 11.16
CA SER A 144 -2.91 6.42 10.36
C SER A 144 -4.09 7.28 10.80
N SER A 145 -4.96 6.80 11.69
CA SER A 145 -6.06 7.59 12.26
C SER A 145 -5.54 8.84 12.99
N SER A 146 -4.42 8.71 13.72
CA SER A 146 -3.76 9.85 14.38
C SER A 146 -3.17 10.83 13.37
N TYR A 147 -2.57 10.35 12.29
CA TYR A 147 -2.05 11.17 11.19
C TYR A 147 -3.14 12.00 10.50
N MET A 148 -4.34 11.47 10.41
CA MET A 148 -5.50 12.11 9.78
C MET A 148 -6.41 12.86 10.76
N ASP A 149 -6.01 13.02 12.02
CA ASP A 149 -6.78 13.69 13.06
C ASP A 149 -8.21 13.11 13.22
N VAL A 150 -8.33 11.77 13.16
CA VAL A 150 -9.62 11.07 13.31
C VAL A 150 -9.96 10.91 14.79
N PRO A 151 -11.14 11.39 15.24
CA PRO A 151 -11.58 11.19 16.62
C PRO A 151 -11.76 9.70 16.95
N THR A 152 -11.45 9.31 18.19
CA THR A 152 -11.52 7.92 18.67
C THR A 152 -12.88 7.25 18.40
N SER A 153 -13.98 8.03 18.47
CA SER A 153 -15.33 7.53 18.18
C SER A 153 -15.55 7.10 16.73
N ARG A 154 -14.67 7.50 15.79
CA ARG A 154 -14.79 7.23 14.34
C ARG A 154 -13.63 6.38 13.79
N GLU A 155 -12.63 6.05 14.61
CA GLU A 155 -11.43 5.31 14.17
C GLU A 155 -11.78 3.96 13.53
N MET A 156 -12.75 3.22 14.08
CA MET A 156 -13.17 1.93 13.52
C MET A 156 -13.73 2.07 12.10
N ASN A 157 -14.61 3.04 11.88
CA ASN A 157 -15.22 3.27 10.58
C ASN A 157 -14.17 3.77 9.55
N TYR A 158 -13.24 4.64 9.99
CA TYR A 158 -12.11 5.06 9.20
C TYR A 158 -11.22 3.87 8.81
N MET A 159 -10.87 3.00 9.76
CA MET A 159 -10.08 1.81 9.51
C MET A 159 -10.74 0.88 8.48
N ILE A 160 -12.05 0.63 8.60
CA ILE A 160 -12.80 -0.19 7.64
C ILE A 160 -12.71 0.44 6.24
N MET A 161 -12.98 1.73 6.11
CA MET A 161 -12.90 2.45 4.83
C MET A 161 -11.49 2.37 4.24
N ALA A 162 -10.45 2.65 5.04
CA ALA A 162 -9.07 2.62 4.59
C ALA A 162 -8.64 1.20 4.15
N THR A 163 -9.06 0.17 4.90
CA THR A 163 -8.78 -1.24 4.56
C THR A 163 -9.47 -1.63 3.25
N LEU A 164 -10.73 -1.28 3.07
CA LEU A 164 -11.45 -1.56 1.82
C LEU A 164 -10.77 -0.89 0.62
N ALA A 165 -10.36 0.37 0.76
CA ALA A 165 -9.75 1.13 -0.32
C ALA A 165 -8.35 0.63 -0.73
N THR A 166 -7.55 0.12 0.22
CA THR A 166 -6.12 -0.16 -0.04
C THR A 166 -5.75 -1.63 0.03
N VAL A 167 -6.40 -2.42 0.89
CA VAL A 167 -6.09 -3.85 1.07
C VAL A 167 -7.04 -4.73 0.24
N VAL A 168 -8.34 -4.45 0.29
CA VAL A 168 -9.34 -5.28 -0.40
C VAL A 168 -9.35 -5.00 -1.91
N THR A 169 -9.17 -3.74 -2.32
CA THR A 169 -9.22 -3.36 -3.75
C THR A 169 -8.26 -4.16 -4.63
N PRO A 170 -6.94 -4.25 -4.34
CA PRO A 170 -6.03 -5.02 -5.20
C PRO A 170 -6.36 -6.51 -5.19
N LEU A 171 -6.83 -7.07 -4.07
CA LEU A 171 -7.24 -8.46 -3.98
C LEU A 171 -8.44 -8.74 -4.89
N VAL A 172 -9.43 -7.85 -4.89
CA VAL A 172 -10.60 -7.99 -5.77
C VAL A 172 -10.18 -7.92 -7.24
N ILE A 173 -9.34 -6.95 -7.63
CA ILE A 173 -8.88 -6.81 -9.02
C ILE A 173 -8.06 -8.04 -9.47
N TYR A 174 -7.29 -8.64 -8.55
CA TYR A 174 -6.45 -9.79 -8.87
C TYR A 174 -7.25 -11.09 -9.06
N TYR A 175 -8.37 -11.27 -8.32
CA TYR A 175 -9.14 -12.51 -8.33
C TYR A 175 -10.39 -12.48 -9.23
N PHE A 176 -10.78 -11.33 -9.77
CA PHE A 176 -11.93 -11.15 -10.68
C PHE A 176 -11.51 -10.56 -12.03
#